data_375b54b56df5060fce0c0ed31a6dece6
#
_entry.id   375b54b56df5060fce0c0ed31a6dece6
#
_cell.length_a   1.000
_cell.length_b   1.000
_cell.length_c   1.000
_cell.angle_alpha   90.00
_cell.angle_beta   90.00
_cell.angle_gamma   90.00
#
_symmetry.space_group_name_H-M   'P 1'
#
loop_
_entity.id
_entity.type
_entity.pdbx_description
1 polymer ?
#
loop_
_entity_poly.entity_id
_entity_poly.type
_entity_poly.pdbx_seq_one_letter_code
_entity_poly.pdbx_strand_id
1 'polypeptide(L)'
;MATKKTTKDEVVLNDYESVIIFTPVLSDEQLKDALSKYRNMITENGGEMVHEENWGLTKLAYPINKKTTGFYFIYEYKAPNTFISKFELAFRRDERIMRFLSTSLDKHAVIY
;
A
#
# COMPACT_ATOMS: atom_id res chain seq x y z
N MET A 1 -21.39 -13.00 -22.20
CA MET A 1 -20.96 -13.22 -21.87
C MET A 1 -20.24 -13.53 -21.63
N ALA A 2 -20.10 -13.31 -21.46
CA ALA A 2 -19.39 -13.51 -20.98
C ALA A 2 -18.74 -13.50 -20.69
N THR A 3 -18.81 -13.40 -20.47
CA THR A 3 -18.22 -13.48 -20.03
C THR A 3 -17.75 -13.48 -19.66
N LYS A 4 -17.99 -13.45 -19.52
CA LYS A 4 -17.47 -13.57 -19.01
C LYS A 4 -16.87 -13.76 -18.71
N LYS A 5 -17.07 -13.89 -18.58
CA LYS A 5 -16.34 -14.14 -18.15
C LYS A 5 -15.44 -14.18 -18.03
N THR A 6 -15.56 -14.23 -18.00
CA THR A 6 -14.70 -14.30 -18.01
C THR A 6 -13.74 -13.91 -17.77
N THR A 7 -13.96 -13.87 -17.91
CA THR A 7 -12.87 -12.95 -17.67
C THR A 7 -12.48 -12.81 -16.22
N LYS A 8 -13.33 -12.96 -15.41
CA LYS A 8 -13.02 -12.99 -13.99
C LYS A 8 -12.08 -14.12 -13.67
N ASP A 9 -12.05 -15.10 -14.50
CA ASP A 9 -11.11 -16.19 -14.33
C ASP A 9 -9.69 -15.74 -14.53
N GLU A 10 -9.53 -14.65 -15.26
CA GLU A 10 -8.22 -14.13 -15.55
C GLU A 10 -7.72 -13.15 -14.51
N VAL A 11 -8.63 -12.66 -13.68
CA VAL A 11 -8.28 -11.68 -12.67
C VAL A 11 -8.30 -12.37 -11.32
N VAL A 12 -7.14 -12.82 -10.92
CA VAL A 12 -6.97 -13.45 -9.62
C VAL A 12 -6.48 -12.40 -8.65
N LEU A 13 -7.23 -12.18 -7.61
CA LEU A 13 -6.85 -11.22 -6.58
C LEU A 13 -6.04 -11.93 -5.52
N ASN A 14 -4.89 -11.36 -5.23
CA ASN A 14 -4.01 -11.87 -4.18
C ASN A 14 -4.05 -10.92 -3.00
N ASP A 15 -3.72 -11.43 -1.84
CA ASP A 15 -3.68 -10.62 -0.63
C ASP A 15 -2.29 -10.01 -0.46
N TYR A 16 -2.26 -8.72 -0.22
CA TYR A 16 -1.01 -7.99 -0.04
C TYR A 16 -1.09 -7.09 1.18
N GLU A 17 0.08 -6.78 1.70
CA GLU A 17 0.22 -5.80 2.76
C GLU A 17 1.30 -4.82 2.34
N SER A 18 1.01 -3.52 2.42
CA SER A 18 2.00 -2.48 2.16
C SER A 18 2.17 -1.63 3.39
N VAL A 19 3.40 -1.51 3.85
CA VAL A 19 3.76 -0.64 4.95
C VAL A 19 4.40 0.60 4.34
N ILE A 20 3.86 1.77 4.66
CA ILE A 20 4.33 3.02 4.08
C ILE A 20 4.72 3.96 5.21
N ILE A 21 5.92 4.54 5.09
CA ILE A 21 6.40 5.51 6.06
C ILE A 21 6.52 6.86 5.35
N PHE A 22 5.67 7.79 5.77
CA PHE A 22 5.67 9.15 5.21
C PHE A 22 6.58 10.05 6.04
N THR A 23 7.11 11.07 5.39
CA THR A 23 7.96 12.04 6.09
C THR A 23 7.17 12.76 7.18
N PRO A 24 7.81 13.02 8.34
CA PRO A 24 7.09 13.62 9.46
C PRO A 24 6.76 15.09 9.28
N VAL A 25 7.24 15.72 8.20
CA VAL A 25 6.98 17.15 7.98
C VAL A 25 5.65 17.42 7.30
N LEU A 26 4.88 16.38 6.96
CA LEU A 26 3.61 16.57 6.29
C LEU A 26 2.56 17.15 7.23
N SER A 27 1.73 18.05 6.70
CA SER A 27 0.56 18.53 7.42
C SER A 27 -0.52 17.44 7.37
N ASP A 28 -1.55 17.59 8.20
CA ASP A 28 -2.66 16.65 8.21
C ASP A 28 -3.35 16.59 6.85
N GLU A 29 -3.50 17.72 6.18
CA GLU A 29 -4.11 17.76 4.86
C GLU A 29 -3.28 17.01 3.83
N GLN A 30 -1.97 17.25 3.83
CA GLN A 30 -1.08 16.58 2.90
C GLN A 30 -1.11 15.08 3.11
N LEU A 31 -1.17 14.66 4.36
CA LEU A 31 -1.21 13.24 4.69
C LEU A 31 -2.51 12.61 4.21
N LYS A 32 -3.63 13.30 4.42
CA LYS A 32 -4.93 12.82 3.96
C LYS A 32 -4.98 12.68 2.44
N ASP A 33 -4.41 13.66 1.74
CA ASP A 33 -4.34 13.61 0.28
C ASP A 33 -3.56 12.40 -0.19
N ALA A 34 -2.42 12.13 0.45
CA ALA A 34 -1.60 11.00 0.08
C ALA A 34 -2.34 9.69 0.31
N LEU A 35 -2.99 9.56 1.46
CA LEU A 35 -3.71 8.35 1.79
C LEU A 35 -4.87 8.11 0.84
N SER A 36 -5.61 9.17 0.49
CA SER A 36 -6.72 9.07 -0.46
C SER A 36 -6.22 8.64 -1.82
N LYS A 37 -5.09 9.19 -2.25
CA LYS A 37 -4.51 8.84 -3.54
C LYS A 37 -4.23 7.35 -3.64
N TYR A 38 -3.58 6.79 -2.62
CA TYR A 38 -3.19 5.38 -2.67
C TYR A 38 -4.38 4.46 -2.46
N ARG A 39 -5.34 4.85 -1.64
CA ARG A 39 -6.56 4.09 -1.48
C ARG A 39 -7.32 4.03 -2.80
N ASN A 40 -7.41 5.15 -3.49
CA ASN A 40 -8.10 5.20 -4.78
C ASN A 40 -7.36 4.41 -5.85
N MET A 41 -6.03 4.39 -5.81
CA MET A 41 -5.28 3.58 -6.76
C MET A 41 -5.65 2.11 -6.65
N ILE A 42 -5.81 1.61 -5.43
CA ILE A 42 -6.18 0.22 -5.22
C ILE A 42 -7.54 -0.07 -5.85
N THR A 43 -8.53 0.76 -5.56
CA THR A 43 -9.88 0.52 -6.06
C THR A 43 -9.99 0.73 -7.56
N GLU A 44 -9.29 1.72 -8.09
CA GLU A 44 -9.33 2.02 -9.52
C GLU A 44 -8.67 0.96 -10.37
N ASN A 45 -7.79 0.17 -9.79
CA ASN A 45 -7.09 -0.88 -10.50
C ASN A 45 -7.66 -2.27 -10.19
N GLY A 46 -8.89 -2.30 -9.72
CA GLY A 46 -9.60 -3.57 -9.52
C GLY A 46 -9.32 -4.25 -8.20
N GLY A 47 -8.68 -3.56 -7.28
CA GLY A 47 -8.42 -4.13 -5.98
C GLY A 47 -9.47 -3.77 -4.95
N GLU A 48 -9.33 -4.35 -3.78
CA GLU A 48 -10.22 -4.13 -2.64
C GLU A 48 -9.40 -3.85 -1.40
N MET A 49 -9.73 -2.78 -0.71
CA MET A 49 -9.12 -2.50 0.60
C MET A 49 -9.73 -3.43 1.63
N VAL A 50 -8.89 -4.17 2.35
CA VAL A 50 -9.34 -5.08 3.39
C VAL A 50 -9.21 -4.44 4.76
N HIS A 51 -8.07 -3.81 5.01
CA HIS A 51 -7.79 -3.24 6.33
C HIS A 51 -6.79 -2.11 6.17
N GLU A 52 -6.94 -1.10 6.99
CA GLU A 52 -6.03 0.03 6.98
C GLU A 52 -5.71 0.39 8.43
N GLU A 53 -4.41 0.51 8.75
CA GLU A 53 -3.98 0.90 10.08
C GLU A 53 -3.19 2.18 10.00
N ASN A 54 -3.50 3.08 10.89
CA ASN A 54 -2.79 4.34 11.02
C ASN A 54 -2.09 4.33 12.37
N TRP A 55 -0.77 4.17 12.34
CA TRP A 55 0.02 4.16 13.58
C TRP A 55 0.42 5.57 14.00
N GLY A 56 0.16 6.56 13.15
CA GLY A 56 0.51 7.93 13.43
C GLY A 56 2.01 8.15 13.40
N LEU A 57 2.44 9.21 14.08
CA LEU A 57 3.85 9.56 14.13
C LEU A 57 4.57 8.57 15.04
N THR A 58 5.48 7.82 14.47
CA THR A 58 6.14 6.71 15.14
C THR A 58 7.65 6.88 15.06
N LYS A 59 8.34 6.53 16.14
CA LYS A 59 9.79 6.60 16.17
C LYS A 59 10.37 5.47 15.32
N LEU A 60 11.34 5.82 14.49
CA LEU A 60 11.99 4.86 13.62
C LEU A 60 13.07 4.11 14.38
N ALA A 61 13.22 2.81 14.07
CA ALA A 61 14.30 2.02 14.64
C ALA A 61 15.66 2.56 14.20
N TYR A 62 15.73 3.02 12.95
CA TYR A 62 16.95 3.62 12.39
C TYR A 62 16.56 4.89 11.67
N PRO A 63 17.40 5.93 11.72
CA PRO A 63 17.09 7.15 10.98
C PRO A 63 17.00 6.88 9.47
N ILE A 64 16.06 7.56 8.84
CA ILE A 64 15.90 7.52 7.39
C ILE A 64 16.01 8.96 6.92
N ASN A 65 16.99 9.25 6.04
CA ASN A 65 17.22 10.62 5.57
C ASN A 65 17.33 11.61 6.72
N LYS A 66 18.02 11.18 7.78
CA LYS A 66 18.25 11.99 9.00
C LYS A 66 16.97 12.27 9.80
N LYS A 67 15.88 11.61 9.46
CA LYS A 67 14.63 11.71 10.23
C LYS A 67 14.56 10.55 11.21
N THR A 68 14.13 10.83 12.43
CA THR A 68 14.01 9.81 13.46
C THR A 68 12.57 9.38 13.69
N THR A 69 11.62 10.03 13.05
CA THR A 69 10.20 9.68 13.13
C THR A 69 9.60 9.66 11.75
N GLY A 70 8.42 9.06 11.63
CA GLY A 70 7.67 9.05 10.39
C GLY A 70 6.24 8.63 10.67
N PHE A 71 5.37 8.91 9.72
CA PHE A 71 3.97 8.47 9.81
C PHE A 71 3.86 7.08 9.22
N TYR A 72 3.51 6.11 10.04
CA TYR A 72 3.37 4.72 9.63
C TYR A 72 1.93 4.41 9.26
N PHE A 73 1.75 3.84 8.07
CA PHE A 73 0.46 3.34 7.62
C PHE A 73 0.61 1.95 7.07
N ILE A 74 -0.35 1.10 7.37
CA ILE A 74 -0.36 -0.26 6.87
C ILE A 74 -1.65 -0.46 6.12
N TYR A 75 -1.54 -0.89 4.85
CA TYR A 75 -2.68 -1.21 4.01
C TYR A 75 -2.67 -2.69 3.75
N GLU A 76 -3.76 -3.34 4.07
CA GLU A 76 -3.98 -4.72 3.69
C GLU A 76 -5.07 -4.72 2.63
N TYR A 77 -4.80 -5.34 1.49
CA TYR A 77 -5.70 -5.24 0.35
C TYR A 77 -5.58 -6.45 -0.55
N LYS A 78 -6.60 -6.60 -1.40
CA LYS A 78 -6.58 -7.61 -2.45
C LYS A 78 -6.41 -6.89 -3.77
N ALA A 79 -5.56 -7.44 -4.63
CA ALA A 79 -5.30 -6.82 -5.92
C ALA A 79 -4.73 -7.82 -6.89
N PRO A 80 -4.84 -7.56 -8.20
CA PRO A 80 -4.14 -8.38 -9.20
C PRO A 80 -2.64 -8.27 -8.99
N ASN A 81 -1.92 -9.33 -9.28
CA ASN A 81 -0.46 -9.32 -9.05
C ASN A 81 0.26 -8.28 -9.91
N THR A 82 -0.33 -7.86 -11.02
CA THR A 82 0.26 -6.84 -11.86
C THR A 82 0.18 -5.45 -11.23
N PHE A 83 -0.72 -5.26 -10.27
CA PHE A 83 -0.88 -3.97 -9.62
C PHE A 83 0.30 -3.61 -8.74
N ILE A 84 0.97 -4.60 -8.15
CA ILE A 84 2.04 -4.34 -7.18
C ILE A 84 3.16 -3.50 -7.79
N SER A 85 3.58 -3.84 -9.01
CA SER A 85 4.65 -3.08 -9.67
C SER A 85 4.25 -1.63 -9.86
N LYS A 86 3.00 -1.41 -10.25
CA LYS A 86 2.48 -0.07 -10.46
C LYS A 86 2.41 0.70 -9.14
N PHE A 87 1.98 0.03 -8.08
CA PHE A 87 1.84 0.63 -6.77
C PHE A 87 3.22 1.04 -6.23
N GLU A 88 4.19 0.14 -6.33
CA GLU A 88 5.53 0.43 -5.85
C GLU A 88 6.21 1.55 -6.65
N LEU A 89 5.93 1.60 -7.94
CA LEU A 89 6.46 2.69 -8.75
C LEU A 89 5.91 4.04 -8.28
N ALA A 90 4.63 4.07 -7.94
CA ALA A 90 4.02 5.28 -7.42
C ALA A 90 4.65 5.69 -6.10
N PHE A 91 4.95 4.71 -5.23
CA PHE A 91 5.63 5.00 -3.97
C PHE A 91 7.01 5.59 -4.20
N ARG A 92 7.76 5.01 -5.14
CA ARG A 92 9.12 5.50 -5.41
C ARG A 92 9.16 6.91 -5.95
N ARG A 93 8.11 7.31 -6.65
CA ARG A 93 8.04 8.65 -7.23
C ARG A 93 7.50 9.68 -6.28
N ASP A 94 6.99 9.26 -5.13
CA ASP A 94 6.37 10.17 -4.19
C ASP A 94 7.40 10.60 -3.16
N GLU A 95 7.75 11.88 -3.21
CA GLU A 95 8.77 12.43 -2.30
C GLU A 95 8.30 12.46 -0.85
N ARG A 96 7.00 12.31 -0.63
CA ARG A 96 6.46 12.29 0.74
C ARG A 96 6.73 10.96 1.43
N ILE A 97 7.05 9.92 0.67
CA ILE A 97 7.29 8.58 1.20
C ILE A 97 8.78 8.37 1.42
N MET A 98 9.17 8.10 2.66
CA MET A 98 10.55 7.84 3.00
C MET A 98 10.92 6.38 2.75
N ARG A 99 9.99 5.48 2.99
CA ARG A 99 10.23 4.06 2.82
C ARG A 99 8.91 3.33 2.67
N PHE A 100 8.94 2.23 1.95
CA PHE A 100 7.78 1.36 1.83
C PHE A 100 8.23 -0.08 1.70
N LEU A 101 7.30 -0.98 2.03
CA LEU A 101 7.52 -2.42 1.86
C LEU A 101 6.19 -3.05 1.52
N SER A 102 6.14 -3.79 0.42
CA SER A 102 4.94 -4.52 0.04
C SER A 102 5.22 -6.00 0.10
N THR A 103 4.34 -6.74 0.74
CA THR A 103 4.51 -8.17 0.96
C THR A 103 3.26 -8.90 0.52
N SER A 104 3.46 -10.03 -0.13
CA SER A 104 2.34 -10.89 -0.49
C SER A 104 1.95 -11.71 0.74
N LEU A 105 0.67 -11.67 1.07
CA LEU A 105 0.13 -12.44 2.18
C LEU A 105 -0.40 -13.76 1.64
N ASP A 106 0.51 -14.61 1.23
CA ASP A 106 0.16 -15.91 0.70
C ASP A 106 -0.30 -16.80 1.85
N LYS A 107 -1.45 -17.40 1.70
CA LYS A 107 -1.98 -18.27 2.73
C LYS A 107 -1.06 -19.43 3.04
N HIS A 108 -0.33 -19.89 2.04
CA HIS A 108 0.61 -20.99 2.26
C HIS A 108 1.77 -20.55 3.14
N ALA A 109 2.18 -19.30 3.01
CA ALA A 109 3.28 -18.81 3.83
C ALA A 109 2.88 -18.68 5.29
N VAL A 110 1.60 -18.47 5.55
CA VAL A 110 1.12 -18.28 6.91
C VAL A 110 1.14 -19.58 7.72
N ILE A 111 1.14 -20.69 7.02
CA ILE A 111 1.11 -21.99 7.67
C ILE A 111 2.41 -22.31 8.40
N TYR A 112 3.48 -21.71 7.97
CA TYR A 112 4.76 -21.95 8.63
C TYR A 112 4.86 -21.17 9.91
#